data_28518e5c94948969718efb1dabfa4a9d
#
_entry.id   28518e5c94948969718efb1dabfa4a9d
#
_cell.length_a   1.000
_cell.length_b   1.000
_cell.length_c   1.000
_cell.angle_alpha   90.00
_cell.angle_beta   90.00
_cell.angle_gamma   90.00
#
_symmetry.space_group_name_H-M   'P 1'
#
loop_
_entity.id
_entity.type
_entity.pdbx_description
1 polymer ?
#
loop_
_entity_poly.entity_id
_entity_poly.type
_entity_poly.pdbx_seq_one_letter_code
_entity_poly.pdbx_strand_id
1 'polypeptide(L)'
;MASIYKLTGDFAQLQQLVESGEIDETQAADTFDAIKADLETKAVNSGYVVKNLEADVEARAEAIKQLSERNKKTKKAILAIKQRAMYAMETANIKKVNDPIMPVRIQNNPASVNVFDEKDIPAFYFRQKYELDKAKLKADLKAGKPVTGAELTQGTSIRWG
;
A
#
# COMPACT_ATOMS: atom_id res chain seq x y z
N MET A 1 6.28 -33.70 5.71
CA MET A 1 5.14 -33.14 4.93
C MET A 1 5.69 -32.41 3.72
N ALA A 2 5.25 -32.76 2.51
CA ALA A 2 5.73 -32.13 1.29
C ALA A 2 5.29 -30.66 1.19
N SER A 3 6.10 -29.79 0.57
CA SER A 3 5.69 -28.41 0.28
C SER A 3 4.73 -28.38 -0.92
N ILE A 4 3.96 -27.29 -1.04
CA ILE A 4 3.05 -27.11 -2.18
C ILE A 4 3.82 -27.13 -3.51
N TYR A 5 5.02 -26.55 -3.56
CA TYR A 5 5.90 -26.56 -4.74
C TYR A 5 6.36 -27.98 -5.12
N LYS A 6 6.66 -28.81 -4.11
CA LYS A 6 7.05 -30.19 -4.35
C LYS A 6 5.88 -31.00 -4.91
N LEU A 7 4.70 -30.90 -4.29
CA LEU A 7 3.49 -31.57 -4.76
C LEU A 7 3.10 -31.17 -6.19
N THR A 8 3.24 -29.88 -6.53
CA THR A 8 3.00 -29.41 -7.91
C THR A 8 4.03 -29.99 -8.88
N GLY A 9 5.30 -30.09 -8.47
CA GLY A 9 6.35 -30.72 -9.28
C GLY A 9 6.12 -32.22 -9.48
N ASP A 10 5.76 -32.93 -8.40
CA ASP A 10 5.48 -34.37 -8.44
C ASP A 10 4.26 -34.66 -9.35
N PHE A 11 3.22 -33.81 -9.32
CA PHE A 11 2.05 -33.90 -10.22
C PHE A 11 2.43 -33.72 -11.69
N ALA A 12 3.23 -32.68 -12.00
CA ALA A 12 3.68 -32.41 -13.36
C ALA A 12 4.59 -33.53 -13.90
N GLN A 13 5.45 -34.07 -13.07
CA GLN A 13 6.32 -35.18 -13.44
C GLN A 13 5.52 -36.46 -13.73
N LEU A 14 4.53 -36.78 -12.90
CA LEU A 14 3.65 -37.93 -13.13
C LEU A 14 2.85 -37.76 -14.42
N GLN A 15 2.35 -36.55 -14.69
CA GLN A 15 1.65 -36.25 -15.94
C GLN A 15 2.55 -36.49 -17.17
N GLN A 16 3.81 -36.06 -17.11
CA GLN A 16 4.78 -36.24 -18.18
C GLN A 16 5.08 -37.75 -18.45
N LEU A 17 5.16 -38.56 -17.38
CA LEU A 17 5.37 -40.01 -17.51
C LEU A 17 4.16 -40.74 -18.15
N VAL A 18 2.95 -40.27 -17.88
CA VAL A 18 1.74 -40.79 -18.55
C VAL A 18 1.71 -40.32 -20.01
N GLU A 19 2.00 -39.07 -20.31
CA GLU A 19 2.03 -38.53 -21.69
C GLU A 19 3.11 -39.23 -22.56
N SER A 20 4.27 -39.60 -21.95
CA SER A 20 5.31 -40.37 -22.68
C SER A 20 4.97 -41.83 -22.88
N GLY A 21 3.90 -42.34 -22.25
CA GLY A 21 3.51 -43.73 -22.31
C GLY A 21 4.35 -44.68 -21.45
N GLU A 22 5.19 -44.14 -20.54
CA GLU A 22 6.00 -44.92 -19.61
C GLU A 22 5.17 -45.53 -18.47
N ILE A 23 4.05 -44.86 -18.11
CA ILE A 23 3.08 -45.32 -17.11
C ILE A 23 1.69 -45.25 -17.70
N ASP A 24 0.87 -46.27 -17.47
CA ASP A 24 -0.53 -46.29 -17.87
C ASP A 24 -1.36 -45.35 -16.98
N GLU A 25 -2.31 -44.64 -17.57
CA GLU A 25 -3.17 -43.68 -16.87
C GLU A 25 -3.94 -44.32 -15.71
N THR A 26 -4.38 -45.59 -15.88
CA THR A 26 -5.08 -46.35 -14.82
C THR A 26 -4.17 -46.66 -13.64
N GLN A 27 -2.88 -46.91 -13.87
CA GLN A 27 -1.89 -47.17 -12.83
C GLN A 27 -1.49 -45.87 -12.10
N ALA A 28 -1.56 -44.74 -12.77
CA ALA A 28 -1.25 -43.42 -12.18
C ALA A 28 -2.40 -42.81 -11.39
N ALA A 29 -3.65 -43.26 -11.61
CA ALA A 29 -4.86 -42.64 -11.07
C ALA A 29 -4.84 -42.46 -9.56
N ASP A 30 -4.54 -43.51 -8.79
CA ASP A 30 -4.49 -43.43 -7.33
C ASP A 30 -3.42 -42.41 -6.82
N THR A 31 -2.29 -42.32 -7.52
CA THR A 31 -1.21 -41.38 -7.20
C THR A 31 -1.61 -39.92 -7.50
N PHE A 32 -2.29 -39.70 -8.63
CA PHE A 32 -2.86 -38.38 -8.96
C PHE A 32 -3.86 -37.94 -7.91
N ASP A 33 -4.76 -38.82 -7.48
CA ASP A 33 -5.79 -38.51 -6.49
C ASP A 33 -5.17 -38.20 -5.12
N ALA A 34 -4.15 -38.95 -4.71
CA ALA A 34 -3.41 -38.66 -3.47
C ALA A 34 -2.71 -37.28 -3.52
N ILE A 35 -2.03 -36.95 -4.61
CA ILE A 35 -1.37 -35.64 -4.79
C ILE A 35 -2.40 -34.51 -4.80
N LYS A 36 -3.56 -34.69 -5.47
CA LYS A 36 -4.65 -33.69 -5.48
C LYS A 36 -5.18 -33.44 -4.07
N ALA A 37 -5.49 -34.49 -3.30
CA ALA A 37 -5.98 -34.36 -1.93
C ALA A 37 -4.99 -33.60 -1.01
N ASP A 38 -3.70 -33.88 -1.17
CA ASP A 38 -2.65 -33.15 -0.45
C ASP A 38 -2.56 -31.68 -0.87
N LEU A 39 -2.69 -31.37 -2.16
CA LEU A 39 -2.73 -30.01 -2.69
C LEU A 39 -3.95 -29.23 -2.18
N GLU A 40 -5.13 -29.84 -2.16
CA GLU A 40 -6.35 -29.25 -1.61
C GLU A 40 -6.19 -28.89 -0.13
N THR A 41 -5.66 -29.84 0.66
CA THR A 41 -5.37 -29.61 2.08
C THR A 41 -4.39 -28.45 2.27
N LYS A 42 -3.34 -28.37 1.45
CA LYS A 42 -2.37 -27.27 1.50
C LYS A 42 -2.98 -25.93 1.08
N ALA A 43 -3.85 -25.90 0.09
CA ALA A 43 -4.55 -24.69 -0.32
C ALA A 43 -5.44 -24.14 0.80
N VAL A 44 -6.20 -25.01 1.49
CA VAL A 44 -7.01 -24.61 2.66
C VAL A 44 -6.13 -24.08 3.79
N ASN A 45 -5.06 -24.78 4.14
CA ASN A 45 -4.14 -24.35 5.20
C ASN A 45 -3.48 -23.00 4.85
N SER A 46 -3.16 -22.77 3.57
CA SER A 46 -2.66 -21.47 3.12
C SER A 46 -3.69 -20.36 3.32
N GLY A 47 -4.97 -20.66 3.13
CA GLY A 47 -6.07 -19.74 3.40
C GLY A 47 -6.13 -19.32 4.88
N TYR A 48 -5.97 -20.24 5.82
CA TYR A 48 -5.88 -19.89 7.25
C TYR A 48 -4.69 -18.99 7.57
N VAL A 49 -3.52 -19.26 6.96
CA VAL A 49 -2.35 -18.38 7.14
C VAL A 49 -2.62 -16.98 6.60
N VAL A 50 -3.23 -16.89 5.42
CA VAL A 50 -3.60 -15.59 4.84
C VAL A 50 -4.57 -14.83 5.74
N LYS A 51 -5.63 -15.47 6.25
CA LYS A 51 -6.58 -14.83 7.18
C LYS A 51 -5.90 -14.30 8.46
N ASN A 52 -4.96 -15.06 9.02
CA ASN A 52 -4.20 -14.59 10.19
C ASN A 52 -3.33 -13.38 9.86
N LEU A 53 -2.66 -13.40 8.70
CA LEU A 53 -1.83 -12.27 8.26
C LEU A 53 -2.67 -11.01 7.94
N GLU A 54 -3.87 -11.18 7.38
CA GLU A 54 -4.82 -10.09 7.16
C GLU A 54 -5.26 -9.45 8.48
N ALA A 55 -5.62 -10.25 9.48
CA ALA A 55 -5.95 -9.76 10.81
C ALA A 55 -4.79 -8.98 11.46
N ASP A 56 -3.55 -9.47 11.30
CA ASP A 56 -2.35 -8.77 11.75
C ASP A 56 -2.15 -7.42 11.03
N VAL A 57 -2.44 -7.35 9.73
CA VAL A 57 -2.37 -6.10 8.96
C VAL A 57 -3.41 -5.10 9.48
N GLU A 58 -4.63 -5.53 9.72
CA GLU A 58 -5.69 -4.67 10.27
C GLU A 58 -5.34 -4.13 11.66
N ALA A 59 -4.83 -4.99 12.55
CA ALA A 59 -4.39 -4.58 13.89
C ALA A 59 -3.26 -3.53 13.83
N ARG A 60 -2.29 -3.72 12.93
CA ARG A 60 -1.20 -2.75 12.70
C ARG A 60 -1.72 -1.44 12.11
N ALA A 61 -2.67 -1.48 11.18
CA ALA A 61 -3.28 -0.29 10.60
C ALA A 61 -3.98 0.56 11.68
N GLU A 62 -4.72 -0.07 12.58
CA GLU A 62 -5.37 0.64 13.70
C GLU A 62 -4.34 1.24 14.67
N ALA A 63 -3.26 0.51 14.99
CA ALA A 63 -2.17 1.04 15.82
C ALA A 63 -1.49 2.26 15.17
N ILE A 64 -1.24 2.22 13.87
CA ILE A 64 -0.66 3.36 13.10
C ILE A 64 -1.61 4.57 13.17
N LYS A 65 -2.91 4.37 13.02
CA LYS A 65 -3.91 5.42 13.13
C LYS A 65 -3.89 6.07 14.51
N GLN A 66 -3.89 5.28 15.58
CA GLN A 66 -3.83 5.78 16.96
C GLN A 66 -2.54 6.57 17.22
N LEU A 67 -1.38 6.06 16.75
CA LEU A 67 -0.10 6.77 16.86
C LEU A 67 -0.12 8.08 16.07
N SER A 68 -0.70 8.10 14.88
CA SER A 68 -0.86 9.30 14.07
C SER A 68 -1.69 10.37 14.80
N GLU A 69 -2.82 9.97 15.41
CA GLU A 69 -3.65 10.88 16.20
C GLU A 69 -2.91 11.44 17.43
N ARG A 70 -2.16 10.60 18.14
CA ARG A 70 -1.30 11.06 19.25
C ARG A 70 -0.26 12.06 18.76
N ASN A 71 0.41 11.78 17.64
CA ASN A 71 1.39 12.70 17.04
C ASN A 71 0.76 14.04 16.67
N LYS A 72 -0.47 14.04 16.09
CA LYS A 72 -1.19 15.30 15.79
C LYS A 72 -1.45 16.12 17.06
N LYS A 73 -1.90 15.47 18.14
CA LYS A 73 -2.13 16.14 19.43
C LYS A 73 -0.85 16.73 20.00
N THR A 74 0.25 15.97 19.98
CA THR A 74 1.55 16.43 20.46
C THR A 74 2.08 17.62 19.63
N LYS A 75 1.96 17.56 18.30
CA LYS A 75 2.34 18.67 17.41
C LYS A 75 1.53 19.94 17.70
N LYS A 76 0.21 19.82 17.96
CA LYS A 76 -0.62 20.97 18.38
C LYS A 76 -0.18 21.54 19.72
N ALA A 77 0.15 20.70 20.69
CA ALA A 77 0.65 21.16 21.99
C ALA A 77 2.00 21.91 21.85
N ILE A 78 2.93 21.37 21.05
CA ILE A 78 4.21 22.03 20.76
C ILE A 78 3.99 23.41 20.14
N LEU A 79 3.09 23.50 19.14
CA LEU A 79 2.77 24.77 18.48
C LEU A 79 2.19 25.78 19.48
N ALA A 80 1.26 25.36 20.32
CA ALA A 80 0.64 26.23 21.32
C ALA A 80 1.64 26.72 22.36
N ILE A 81 2.63 25.91 22.77
CA ILE A 81 3.70 26.32 23.68
C ILE A 81 4.60 27.35 22.99
N LYS A 82 5.02 27.11 21.74
CA LYS A 82 5.83 28.04 20.96
C LYS A 82 5.14 29.38 20.77
N GLN A 83 3.86 29.40 20.42
CA GLN A 83 3.08 30.63 20.26
C GLN A 83 2.95 31.40 21.54
N ARG A 84 2.69 30.73 22.67
CA ARG A 84 2.62 31.41 24.00
C ARG A 84 3.95 31.98 24.40
N ALA A 85 5.06 31.25 24.20
CA ALA A 85 6.40 31.77 24.51
C ALA A 85 6.76 32.98 23.63
N MET A 86 6.46 32.90 22.31
CA MET A 86 6.68 34.02 21.39
C MET A 86 5.87 35.23 21.79
N TYR A 87 4.57 35.08 22.06
CA TYR A 87 3.70 36.17 22.51
C TYR A 87 4.21 36.82 23.81
N ALA A 88 4.62 36.01 24.79
CA ALA A 88 5.16 36.52 26.05
C ALA A 88 6.46 37.32 25.85
N MET A 89 7.38 36.83 25.01
CA MET A 89 8.63 37.53 24.70
C MET A 89 8.38 38.82 23.91
N GLU A 90 7.46 38.83 22.95
CA GLU A 90 7.06 40.04 22.21
C GLU A 90 6.43 41.07 23.12
N THR A 91 5.49 40.66 23.99
CA THR A 91 4.82 41.55 24.96
C THR A 91 5.83 42.18 25.94
N ALA A 92 6.81 41.40 26.38
CA ALA A 92 7.89 41.86 27.25
C ALA A 92 9.03 42.61 26.52
N ASN A 93 8.94 42.74 25.19
CA ASN A 93 9.98 43.33 24.34
C ASN A 93 11.35 42.62 24.42
N ILE A 94 11.34 41.31 24.70
CA ILE A 94 12.52 40.45 24.83
C ILE A 94 12.79 39.76 23.50
N LYS A 95 13.85 40.14 22.79
CA LYS A 95 14.23 39.50 21.51
C LYS A 95 15.09 38.25 21.68
N LYS A 96 15.84 38.18 22.80
CA LYS A 96 16.79 37.09 23.04
C LYS A 96 16.93 36.87 24.55
N VAL A 97 16.98 35.59 24.93
CA VAL A 97 17.35 35.14 26.28
C VAL A 97 18.62 34.30 26.15
N ASN A 98 19.67 34.68 26.86
CA ASN A 98 20.94 33.97 26.91
C ASN A 98 20.93 33.03 28.11
N ASP A 99 20.44 31.78 27.86
CA ASP A 99 20.54 30.71 28.83
C ASP A 99 21.67 29.77 28.42
N PRO A 100 22.51 29.29 29.36
CA PRO A 100 23.65 28.41 29.02
C PRO A 100 23.24 27.08 28.40
N ILE A 101 22.04 26.58 28.73
CA ILE A 101 21.53 25.25 28.28
C ILE A 101 20.54 25.42 27.13
N MET A 102 19.65 26.41 27.23
CA MET A 102 18.53 26.57 26.27
C MET A 102 18.40 28.05 25.84
N PRO A 103 19.31 28.57 25.02
CA PRO A 103 19.20 29.96 24.52
C PRO A 103 17.95 30.09 23.63
N VAL A 104 17.17 31.15 23.86
CA VAL A 104 15.92 31.41 23.12
C VAL A 104 16.05 32.73 22.36
N ARG A 105 15.59 32.78 21.12
CA ARG A 105 15.55 34.00 20.30
C ARG A 105 14.32 34.02 19.39
N ILE A 106 13.78 35.21 19.15
CA ILE A 106 12.81 35.46 18.10
C ILE A 106 13.59 35.64 16.79
N GLN A 107 13.20 34.88 15.74
CA GLN A 107 13.86 34.94 14.45
C GLN A 107 12.80 35.09 13.36
N ASN A 108 13.06 35.94 12.36
CA ASN A 108 12.20 36.04 11.18
C ASN A 108 12.30 34.78 10.34
N ASN A 109 11.15 34.25 9.94
CA ASN A 109 11.08 33.17 8.98
C ASN A 109 11.34 33.68 7.56
N PRO A 110 11.80 32.83 6.62
CA PRO A 110 11.84 33.19 5.21
C PRO A 110 10.46 33.66 4.72
N ALA A 111 10.45 34.60 3.78
CA ALA A 111 9.21 35.06 3.18
C ALA A 111 8.45 33.90 2.50
N SER A 112 7.16 33.84 2.73
CA SER A 112 6.26 32.88 2.09
C SER A 112 5.20 33.62 1.28
N VAL A 113 4.76 32.98 0.17
CA VAL A 113 3.68 33.52 -0.65
C VAL A 113 2.35 33.21 0.04
N ASN A 114 1.56 34.24 0.32
CA ASN A 114 0.19 34.11 0.80
C ASN A 114 -0.76 34.37 -0.37
N VAL A 115 -1.52 33.35 -0.77
CA VAL A 115 -2.53 33.46 -1.82
C VAL A 115 -3.88 33.68 -1.15
N PHE A 116 -4.52 34.85 -1.40
CA PHE A 116 -5.84 35.16 -0.85
C PHE A 116 -6.97 34.92 -1.83
N ASP A 117 -6.71 34.91 -3.15
CA ASP A 117 -7.66 34.47 -4.17
C ASP A 117 -6.90 33.81 -5.32
N GLU A 118 -7.16 32.51 -5.52
CA GLU A 118 -6.54 31.73 -6.60
C GLU A 118 -7.07 32.15 -7.98
N LYS A 119 -8.27 32.78 -8.06
CA LYS A 119 -8.88 33.16 -9.32
C LYS A 119 -8.19 34.34 -10.00
N ASP A 120 -7.57 35.19 -9.18
CA ASP A 120 -6.84 36.36 -9.66
C ASP A 120 -5.41 36.02 -10.07
N ILE A 121 -4.94 34.79 -9.83
CA ILE A 121 -3.61 34.36 -10.20
C ILE A 121 -3.56 34.01 -11.69
N PRO A 122 -2.61 34.59 -12.48
CA PRO A 122 -2.47 34.28 -13.89
C PRO A 122 -2.17 32.79 -14.13
N ALA A 123 -2.77 32.25 -15.20
CA ALA A 123 -2.73 30.82 -15.51
C ALA A 123 -1.30 30.22 -15.64
N PHE A 124 -0.30 31.03 -15.98
CA PHE A 124 1.07 30.54 -16.11
C PHE A 124 1.74 30.15 -14.77
N TYR A 125 1.18 30.52 -13.63
CA TYR A 125 1.62 30.02 -12.32
C TYR A 125 1.03 28.64 -11.97
N PHE A 126 0.04 28.15 -12.72
CA PHE A 126 -0.54 26.83 -12.51
C PHE A 126 0.17 25.77 -13.33
N ARG A 127 0.43 24.60 -12.73
CA ARG A 127 0.96 23.43 -13.44
C ARG A 127 -0.21 22.55 -13.86
N GLN A 128 -0.36 22.29 -15.16
CA GLN A 128 -1.28 21.28 -15.65
C GLN A 128 -0.72 19.89 -15.32
N LYS A 129 -1.48 19.09 -14.57
CA LYS A 129 -1.20 17.67 -14.36
C LYS A 129 -1.98 16.87 -15.40
N TYR A 130 -1.27 16.14 -16.25
CA TYR A 130 -1.86 15.13 -17.11
C TYR A 130 -1.90 13.81 -16.36
N GLU A 131 -3.09 13.39 -15.95
CA GLU A 131 -3.29 12.08 -15.33
C GLU A 131 -4.02 11.17 -16.30
N LEU A 132 -3.55 9.91 -16.43
CA LEU A 132 -4.17 8.91 -17.28
C LEU A 132 -5.52 8.48 -16.69
N ASP A 133 -6.61 8.75 -17.40
CA ASP A 133 -7.94 8.26 -17.04
C ASP A 133 -8.08 6.78 -17.42
N LYS A 134 -7.68 5.91 -16.49
CA LYS A 134 -7.78 4.46 -16.65
C LYS A 134 -9.22 3.95 -16.75
N ALA A 135 -10.20 4.70 -16.19
CA ALA A 135 -11.60 4.30 -16.26
C ALA A 135 -12.15 4.48 -17.67
N LYS A 136 -11.91 5.65 -18.27
CA LYS A 136 -12.27 5.95 -19.66
C LYS A 136 -11.53 5.02 -20.62
N LEU A 137 -10.22 4.83 -20.43
CA LEU A 137 -9.41 3.92 -21.24
C LEU A 137 -9.96 2.49 -21.21
N LYS A 138 -10.31 1.99 -20.03
CA LYS A 138 -10.93 0.66 -19.86
C LYS A 138 -12.27 0.55 -20.56
N ALA A 139 -13.09 1.59 -20.51
CA ALA A 139 -14.40 1.64 -21.19
C ALA A 139 -14.24 1.60 -22.72
N ASP A 140 -13.32 2.40 -23.26
CA ASP A 140 -13.04 2.43 -24.71
C ASP A 140 -12.48 1.10 -25.23
N LEU A 141 -11.54 0.49 -24.51
CA LEU A 141 -11.02 -0.85 -24.84
C LEU A 141 -12.09 -1.93 -24.77
N LYS A 142 -13.02 -1.88 -23.79
CA LYS A 142 -14.17 -2.80 -23.72
C LYS A 142 -15.15 -2.61 -24.87
N ALA A 143 -15.28 -1.41 -25.40
CA ALA A 143 -16.09 -1.08 -26.57
C ALA A 143 -15.41 -1.47 -27.90
N GLY A 144 -14.25 -2.11 -27.88
CA GLY A 144 -13.50 -2.55 -29.06
C GLY A 144 -12.72 -1.44 -29.77
N LYS A 145 -12.55 -0.26 -29.15
CA LYS A 145 -11.73 0.80 -29.73
C LYS A 145 -10.26 0.49 -29.50
N PRO A 146 -9.44 0.39 -30.57
CA PRO A 146 -8.00 0.17 -30.41
C PRO A 146 -7.33 1.41 -29.83
N VAL A 147 -6.53 1.23 -28.79
CA VAL A 147 -5.69 2.29 -28.20
C VAL A 147 -4.26 1.81 -28.20
N THR A 148 -3.40 2.50 -28.96
CA THR A 148 -1.98 2.16 -29.01
C THR A 148 -1.34 2.35 -27.63
N GLY A 149 -0.64 1.33 -27.15
CA GLY A 149 0.03 1.36 -25.85
C GLY A 149 -0.83 0.91 -24.66
N ALA A 150 -2.05 0.39 -24.90
CA ALA A 150 -2.89 -0.17 -23.86
C ALA A 150 -3.69 -1.38 -24.36
N GLU A 151 -3.86 -2.37 -23.50
CA GLU A 151 -4.67 -3.55 -23.73
C GLU A 151 -5.48 -3.93 -22.49
N LEU A 152 -6.54 -4.71 -22.68
CA LEU A 152 -7.29 -5.31 -21.58
C LEU A 152 -6.63 -6.63 -21.19
N THR A 153 -6.19 -6.69 -19.93
CA THR A 153 -5.72 -7.94 -19.33
C THR A 153 -6.69 -8.41 -18.26
N GLN A 154 -6.93 -9.70 -18.18
CA GLN A 154 -7.73 -10.32 -17.13
C GLN A 154 -6.90 -11.40 -16.45
N GLY A 155 -6.54 -11.14 -15.20
CA GLY A 155 -5.87 -12.12 -14.34
C GLY A 155 -6.87 -12.97 -13.56
N THR A 156 -6.40 -14.13 -13.09
CA THR A 156 -7.10 -14.99 -12.13
C THR A 156 -6.50 -14.82 -10.73
N SER A 157 -7.32 -14.99 -9.69
CA SER A 157 -6.87 -14.94 -8.31
C SER A 157 -7.55 -16.03 -7.50
N ILE A 158 -6.86 -16.55 -6.50
CA ILE A 158 -7.43 -17.47 -5.52
C ILE A 158 -8.24 -16.69 -4.49
N ARG A 159 -9.36 -17.23 -4.04
CA ARG A 159 -10.17 -16.69 -2.93
C ARG A 159 -10.45 -17.81 -1.94
N TRP A 160 -10.34 -17.46 -0.67
CA TRP A 160 -10.76 -18.31 0.43
C TRP A 160 -12.04 -17.71 1.03
N GLY A 161 -13.10 -18.54 1.16
CA GLY A 161 -14.40 -18.17 1.70
C GLY A 161 -14.40 -17.96 3.22
#